data_e1fdb9e9ff4f9b95a61b696e8e1f9c50
#
_entry.id   e1fdb9e9ff4f9b95a61b696e8e1f9c50
#
_cell.length_a   1.000
_cell.length_b   1.000
_cell.length_c   1.000
_cell.angle_alpha   90.00
_cell.angle_beta   90.00
_cell.angle_gamma   90.00
#
_symmetry.space_group_name_H-M   'P 1'
#
loop_
_entity.id
_entity.type
_entity.pdbx_description
1 polymer ?
#
loop_
_entity_poly.entity_id
_entity_poly.type
_entity_poly.pdbx_seq_one_letter_code
_entity_poly.pdbx_strand_id
1 'polypeptide(L)'
;DRHFTCTGRLELEGGTITCPYAHGEMDLYDALARSCNCAYAQLAVELGGGTLAQYAEKAGLTQGFSVSGISAAAGQFTVGQGADLGWSGVGQYDDLVNPCAFLRLLGSLAGGKTAGPRLVYQETTMHGIPLPGDGAPSLKAPFDADTCRVLRDMMRNNVQQTYGQSMFGSLAVCAKSGTAEAEPGQSPHAWFAGFVADEDLPLAFVVLVENGGGGADAAGPIAARLLAQAAEAAE
;
A
#
# COMPACT_ATOMS: atom_id res chain seq x y z
N ASP A 1 -8.05 8.82 -19.17
CA ASP A 1 -7.14 8.38 -20.26
C ASP A 1 -5.91 9.28 -20.28
N ARG A 2 -5.11 9.23 -19.20
CA ARG A 2 -3.85 9.96 -19.12
C ARG A 2 -2.70 9.05 -19.52
N HIS A 3 -1.81 9.56 -20.37
CA HIS A 3 -0.60 8.90 -20.81
C HIS A 3 0.64 9.60 -20.26
N PHE A 4 1.67 8.81 -19.99
CA PHE A 4 2.97 9.24 -19.53
C PHE A 4 4.05 8.71 -20.47
N THR A 5 5.15 9.46 -20.59
CA THR A 5 6.34 8.99 -21.31
C THR A 5 7.50 8.89 -20.33
N CYS A 6 8.09 7.71 -20.23
CA CYS A 6 9.26 7.45 -19.39
C CYS A 6 10.47 7.10 -20.25
N THR A 7 11.46 7.96 -20.23
CA THR A 7 12.77 7.77 -20.90
C THR A 7 13.83 7.13 -19.97
N GLY A 8 13.41 6.69 -18.78
CA GLY A 8 14.30 6.19 -17.74
C GLY A 8 14.74 7.25 -16.73
N ARG A 9 14.48 8.53 -17.03
CA ARG A 9 14.82 9.67 -16.17
C ARG A 9 13.86 10.84 -16.38
N LEU A 10 13.68 11.63 -15.35
CA LEU A 10 12.89 12.87 -15.35
C LEU A 10 13.67 13.94 -14.60
N GLU A 11 14.04 15.01 -15.25
CA GLU A 11 14.69 16.17 -14.63
C GLU A 11 13.63 17.07 -14.02
N LEU A 12 13.80 17.38 -12.75
CA LEU A 12 12.97 18.32 -11.98
C LEU A 12 13.85 19.34 -11.27
N GLU A 13 13.26 20.43 -10.81
CA GLU A 13 13.99 21.36 -9.95
C GLU A 13 14.53 20.62 -8.72
N GLY A 14 15.82 20.80 -8.44
CA GLY A 14 16.49 20.19 -7.28
C GLY A 14 17.01 18.76 -7.50
N GLY A 15 16.72 18.09 -8.65
CA GLY A 15 17.27 16.75 -8.88
C GLY A 15 16.62 15.97 -10.02
N THR A 16 16.96 14.70 -10.08
CA THR A 16 16.52 13.78 -11.12
C THR A 16 15.79 12.59 -10.52
N ILE A 17 14.61 12.27 -11.03
CA ILE A 17 13.93 11.01 -10.75
C ILE A 17 14.42 9.96 -11.76
N THR A 18 14.73 8.76 -11.28
CA THR A 18 15.25 7.69 -12.14
C THR A 18 14.37 6.45 -12.08
N CYS A 19 14.28 5.74 -13.20
CA CYS A 19 13.76 4.38 -13.31
C CYS A 19 14.91 3.44 -13.67
N PRO A 20 14.82 2.14 -13.37
CA PRO A 20 15.84 1.15 -13.75
C PRO A 20 16.11 1.10 -15.26
N TYR A 21 15.10 1.41 -16.06
CA TYR A 21 15.14 1.47 -17.53
C TYR A 21 14.04 2.39 -18.07
N ALA A 22 14.10 2.70 -19.36
CA ALA A 22 13.06 3.46 -20.03
C ALA A 22 11.81 2.60 -20.22
N HIS A 23 10.68 3.04 -19.69
CA HIS A 23 9.41 2.30 -19.80
C HIS A 23 8.61 2.64 -21.07
N GLY A 24 8.96 3.74 -21.78
CA GLY A 24 8.24 4.22 -22.96
C GLY A 24 6.92 4.90 -22.63
N GLU A 25 5.99 4.87 -23.57
CA GLU A 25 4.64 5.39 -23.38
C GLU A 25 3.78 4.38 -22.60
N MET A 26 2.95 4.88 -21.68
CA MET A 26 2.10 4.07 -20.83
C MET A 26 0.94 4.89 -20.27
N ASP A 27 -0.14 4.22 -19.93
CA ASP A 27 -1.21 4.77 -19.10
C ASP A 27 -0.92 4.59 -17.60
N LEU A 28 -1.88 4.96 -16.75
CA LEU A 28 -1.71 4.86 -15.29
C LEU A 28 -1.72 3.40 -14.80
N TYR A 29 -2.42 2.49 -15.46
CA TYR A 29 -2.42 1.05 -15.15
C TYR A 29 -1.05 0.43 -15.38
N ASP A 30 -0.47 0.71 -16.54
CA ASP A 30 0.88 0.28 -16.89
C ASP A 30 1.94 0.93 -16.01
N ALA A 31 1.78 2.21 -15.65
CA ALA A 31 2.69 2.91 -14.75
C ALA A 31 2.75 2.24 -13.37
N LEU A 32 1.60 1.78 -12.84
CA LEU A 32 1.57 1.00 -11.60
C LEU A 32 2.24 -0.36 -11.78
N ALA A 33 1.89 -1.09 -12.84
CA ALA A 33 2.43 -2.42 -13.10
C ALA A 33 3.96 -2.41 -13.28
N ARG A 34 4.48 -1.40 -13.97
CA ARG A 34 5.93 -1.23 -14.21
C ARG A 34 6.65 -0.51 -13.07
N SER A 35 5.95 -0.10 -12.01
CA SER A 35 6.50 0.74 -10.92
C SER A 35 7.27 1.95 -11.46
N CYS A 36 6.66 2.70 -12.37
CA CYS A 36 7.34 3.79 -13.07
C CYS A 36 7.48 5.02 -12.20
N ASN A 37 8.68 5.25 -11.63
CA ASN A 37 8.97 6.43 -10.80
C ASN A 37 8.71 7.73 -11.58
N CYS A 38 9.13 7.80 -12.85
CA CYS A 38 8.97 9.01 -13.65
C CYS A 38 7.49 9.39 -13.86
N ALA A 39 6.59 8.42 -14.06
CA ALA A 39 5.17 8.70 -14.22
C ALA A 39 4.53 9.21 -12.92
N TYR A 40 4.83 8.58 -11.80
CA TYR A 40 4.31 9.00 -10.48
C TYR A 40 4.89 10.33 -10.03
N ALA A 41 6.17 10.61 -10.31
CA ALA A 41 6.77 11.90 -10.03
C ALA A 41 6.16 13.03 -10.87
N GLN A 42 5.89 12.80 -12.17
CA GLN A 42 5.16 13.76 -13.00
C GLN A 42 3.79 14.07 -12.40
N LEU A 43 3.05 13.02 -12.05
CA LEU A 43 1.72 13.16 -11.46
C LEU A 43 1.77 13.91 -10.13
N ALA A 44 2.75 13.62 -9.27
CA ALA A 44 2.93 14.28 -7.98
C ALA A 44 3.18 15.78 -8.14
N VAL A 45 4.09 16.16 -9.04
CA VAL A 45 4.40 17.57 -9.30
C VAL A 45 3.19 18.32 -9.85
N GLU A 46 2.41 17.69 -10.74
CA GLU A 46 1.20 18.31 -11.30
C GLU A 46 0.06 18.47 -10.28
N LEU A 47 -0.14 17.47 -9.41
CA LEU A 47 -1.14 17.55 -8.34
C LEU A 47 -0.73 18.54 -7.26
N GLY A 48 0.56 18.70 -7.04
CA GLY A 48 1.13 19.56 -6.01
C GLY A 48 1.14 18.91 -4.63
N GLY A 49 2.15 19.26 -3.83
CA GLY A 49 2.39 18.67 -2.51
C GLY A 49 1.22 18.84 -1.52
N GLY A 50 0.51 19.98 -1.57
CA GLY A 50 -0.66 20.19 -0.73
C GLY A 50 -1.80 19.21 -1.03
N THR A 51 -2.02 18.87 -2.29
CA THR A 51 -3.02 17.86 -2.68
C THR A 51 -2.59 16.46 -2.19
N LEU A 52 -1.33 16.09 -2.40
CA LEU A 52 -0.82 14.80 -1.93
C LEU A 52 -0.94 14.66 -0.41
N ALA A 53 -0.57 15.69 0.36
CA ALA A 53 -0.71 15.71 1.81
C ALA A 53 -2.17 15.53 2.26
N GLN A 54 -3.12 16.19 1.61
CA GLN A 54 -4.54 16.02 1.89
C GLN A 54 -5.02 14.60 1.62
N TYR A 55 -4.54 13.96 0.55
CA TYR A 55 -4.88 12.58 0.25
C TYR A 55 -4.21 11.59 1.19
N ALA A 56 -2.96 11.82 1.63
CA ALA A 56 -2.29 11.02 2.65
C ALA A 56 -3.04 11.08 4.00
N GLU A 57 -3.50 12.27 4.40
CA GLU A 57 -4.32 12.45 5.59
C GLU A 57 -5.69 11.76 5.44
N LYS A 58 -6.38 11.97 4.32
CA LYS A 58 -7.67 11.34 4.01
C LYS A 58 -7.59 9.81 4.00
N ALA A 59 -6.48 9.26 3.51
CA ALA A 59 -6.18 7.83 3.55
C ALA A 59 -5.86 7.30 4.95
N GLY A 60 -5.71 8.19 5.96
CA GLY A 60 -5.40 7.85 7.34
C GLY A 60 -3.94 7.47 7.57
N LEU A 61 -3.04 7.82 6.65
CA LEU A 61 -1.63 7.45 6.72
C LEU A 61 -0.84 8.32 7.70
N THR A 62 -1.26 9.57 7.91
CA THR A 62 -0.58 10.55 8.75
C THR A 62 -1.23 10.74 10.13
N GLN A 63 -2.15 9.86 10.52
CA GLN A 63 -2.84 9.93 11.79
C GLN A 63 -2.47 8.76 12.70
N GLY A 64 -2.13 9.07 13.95
CA GLY A 64 -1.98 8.06 14.99
C GLY A 64 -3.34 7.48 15.39
N PHE A 65 -3.35 6.23 15.83
CA PHE A 65 -4.56 5.54 16.28
C PHE A 65 -4.24 4.53 17.38
N SER A 66 -5.25 3.88 17.91
CA SER A 66 -5.08 2.82 18.91
C SER A 66 -5.58 1.49 18.36
N VAL A 67 -4.84 0.42 18.66
CA VAL A 67 -5.22 -0.96 18.38
C VAL A 67 -5.35 -1.69 19.71
N SER A 68 -6.57 -1.96 20.15
CA SER A 68 -6.84 -2.61 21.45
C SER A 68 -6.07 -1.97 22.63
N GLY A 69 -6.05 -0.65 22.71
CA GLY A 69 -5.33 0.11 23.74
C GLY A 69 -3.83 0.32 23.50
N ILE A 70 -3.27 -0.28 22.46
CA ILE A 70 -1.86 -0.07 22.06
C ILE A 70 -1.79 1.11 21.08
N SER A 71 -1.01 2.13 21.40
CA SER A 71 -0.82 3.27 20.50
C SER A 71 -0.02 2.87 19.27
N ALA A 72 -0.57 3.15 18.11
CA ALA A 72 0.11 3.06 16.81
C ALA A 72 0.53 4.46 16.36
N ALA A 73 1.82 4.63 16.07
CA ALA A 73 2.36 5.91 15.64
C ALA A 73 1.75 6.37 14.31
N ALA A 74 1.62 7.67 14.14
CA ALA A 74 1.31 8.26 12.85
C ALA A 74 2.43 7.98 11.84
N GLY A 75 2.08 7.86 10.58
CA GLY A 75 3.04 8.02 9.50
C GLY A 75 3.39 9.50 9.30
N GLN A 76 4.34 9.75 8.45
CA GLN A 76 4.79 11.09 8.09
C GLN A 76 4.69 11.27 6.57
N PHE A 77 4.20 12.40 6.15
CA PHE A 77 4.26 12.84 4.75
C PHE A 77 4.85 14.25 4.73
N THR A 78 6.01 14.37 4.10
CA THR A 78 6.73 15.65 4.02
C THR A 78 6.50 16.29 2.66
N VAL A 79 5.92 17.49 2.65
CA VAL A 79 5.67 18.22 1.41
C VAL A 79 6.98 18.84 0.91
N GLY A 80 7.57 18.21 -0.11
CA GLY A 80 8.71 18.73 -0.84
C GLY A 80 8.30 19.61 -2.03
N GLN A 81 9.30 20.02 -2.81
CA GLN A 81 9.14 20.70 -4.10
C GLN A 81 10.05 20.03 -5.14
N GLY A 82 9.75 20.23 -6.42
CA GLY A 82 10.59 19.70 -7.49
C GLY A 82 10.84 18.20 -7.35
N ALA A 83 12.11 17.79 -7.28
CA ALA A 83 12.51 16.39 -7.19
C ALA A 83 12.09 15.74 -5.87
N ASP A 84 12.11 16.46 -4.75
CA ASP A 84 11.66 15.95 -3.44
C ASP A 84 10.17 15.59 -3.48
N LEU A 85 9.35 16.45 -4.06
CA LEU A 85 7.92 16.17 -4.28
C LEU A 85 7.74 14.99 -5.25
N GLY A 86 8.57 14.89 -6.28
CA GLY A 86 8.58 13.75 -7.19
C GLY A 86 8.84 12.44 -6.44
N TRP A 87 9.85 12.40 -5.58
CA TRP A 87 10.18 11.23 -4.77
C TRP A 87 9.09 10.89 -3.74
N SER A 88 8.47 11.89 -3.11
CA SER A 88 7.28 11.66 -2.26
C SER A 88 6.14 11.00 -3.05
N GLY A 89 5.91 11.42 -4.29
CA GLY A 89 4.90 10.78 -5.16
C GLY A 89 5.21 9.32 -5.53
N VAL A 90 6.48 8.94 -5.46
CA VAL A 90 6.94 7.54 -5.62
C VAL A 90 6.79 6.74 -4.32
N GLY A 91 6.69 7.41 -3.16
CA GLY A 91 6.67 6.80 -1.83
C GLY A 91 8.07 6.64 -1.24
N GLN A 92 8.94 7.59 -1.54
CA GLN A 92 10.31 7.71 -1.04
C GLN A 92 10.47 9.07 -0.35
N TYR A 93 11.69 9.60 -0.27
CA TYR A 93 12.03 10.83 0.43
C TYR A 93 11.83 10.67 1.95
N ASP A 94 11.26 11.64 2.62
CA ASP A 94 11.02 11.62 4.07
C ASP A 94 9.65 11.02 4.46
N ASP A 95 9.03 10.28 3.56
CA ASP A 95 7.71 9.69 3.80
C ASP A 95 7.82 8.40 4.61
N LEU A 96 7.11 8.36 5.74
CA LEU A 96 7.05 7.21 6.63
C LEU A 96 5.62 6.70 6.73
N VAL A 97 5.44 5.41 6.55
CA VAL A 97 4.13 4.75 6.62
C VAL A 97 4.09 3.75 7.78
N ASN A 98 3.07 3.87 8.63
CA ASN A 98 2.78 2.84 9.61
C ASN A 98 2.11 1.63 8.92
N PRO A 99 2.67 0.39 9.01
CA PRO A 99 2.10 -0.79 8.34
C PRO A 99 0.64 -1.07 8.69
N CYS A 100 0.22 -0.80 9.95
CA CYS A 100 -1.18 -0.98 10.35
C CYS A 100 -2.11 0.08 9.74
N ALA A 101 -1.63 1.33 9.56
CA ALA A 101 -2.39 2.36 8.85
C ALA A 101 -2.57 1.98 7.38
N PHE A 102 -1.50 1.46 6.76
CA PHE A 102 -1.55 0.99 5.38
C PHE A 102 -2.46 -0.23 5.21
N LEU A 103 -2.44 -1.17 6.15
CA LEU A 103 -3.36 -2.32 6.18
C LEU A 103 -4.84 -1.87 6.22
N ARG A 104 -5.16 -0.84 7.04
CA ARG A 104 -6.51 -0.25 7.09
C ARG A 104 -6.95 0.32 5.76
N LEU A 105 -6.06 1.07 5.09
CA LEU A 105 -6.31 1.61 3.76
C LEU A 105 -6.62 0.49 2.76
N LEU A 106 -5.78 -0.55 2.70
CA LEU A 106 -5.97 -1.69 1.81
C LEU A 106 -7.28 -2.44 2.08
N GLY A 107 -7.62 -2.64 3.35
CA GLY A 107 -8.91 -3.22 3.74
C GLY A 107 -10.10 -2.38 3.28
N SER A 108 -9.96 -1.04 3.27
CA SER A 108 -11.01 -0.16 2.76
C SER A 108 -11.18 -0.24 1.24
N LEU A 109 -10.10 -0.46 0.49
CA LEU A 109 -10.15 -0.67 -0.96
C LEU A 109 -10.81 -2.01 -1.31
N ALA A 110 -10.60 -3.04 -0.48
CA ALA A 110 -11.21 -4.35 -0.66
C ALA A 110 -12.73 -4.32 -0.46
N GLY A 111 -13.17 -3.81 0.68
CA GLY A 111 -14.56 -3.92 1.15
C GLY A 111 -15.39 -2.65 1.06
N GLY A 112 -14.84 -1.53 0.59
CA GLY A 112 -15.55 -0.23 0.55
C GLY A 112 -15.88 0.33 1.94
N LYS A 113 -15.37 -0.28 3.01
CA LYS A 113 -15.55 0.11 4.41
C LYS A 113 -14.21 0.04 5.12
N THR A 114 -13.98 0.95 6.05
CA THR A 114 -12.80 0.90 6.90
C THR A 114 -13.17 0.38 8.28
N ALA A 115 -12.46 -0.63 8.74
CA ALA A 115 -12.55 -1.11 10.12
C ALA A 115 -11.30 -0.71 10.90
N GLY A 116 -11.47 -0.39 12.17
CA GLY A 116 -10.35 -0.24 13.08
C GLY A 116 -9.71 -1.62 13.32
N PRO A 117 -8.37 -1.75 13.27
CA PRO A 117 -7.71 -2.99 13.61
C PRO A 117 -7.96 -3.34 15.07
N ARG A 118 -8.07 -4.64 15.36
CA ARG A 118 -8.36 -5.15 16.69
C ARG A 118 -7.51 -6.40 16.96
N LEU A 119 -6.81 -6.42 18.08
CA LEU A 119 -6.03 -7.57 18.56
C LEU A 119 -6.75 -8.34 19.65
N VAL A 120 -7.57 -7.65 20.45
CA VAL A 120 -8.37 -8.26 21.50
C VAL A 120 -9.81 -8.40 21.00
N TYR A 121 -10.27 -9.63 20.84
CA TYR A 121 -11.62 -9.92 20.35
C TYR A 121 -12.66 -9.95 21.47
N GLN A 122 -12.26 -10.42 22.66
CA GLN A 122 -13.15 -10.57 23.81
C GLN A 122 -12.36 -10.41 25.10
N GLU A 123 -12.83 -9.55 25.97
CA GLU A 123 -12.43 -9.52 27.37
C GLU A 123 -13.39 -10.33 28.19
N THR A 124 -12.89 -11.03 29.23
CA THR A 124 -13.70 -11.79 30.14
C THR A 124 -13.35 -11.45 31.59
N THR A 125 -14.31 -11.63 32.50
CA THR A 125 -14.03 -11.65 33.91
C THR A 125 -13.10 -12.82 34.27
N MET A 126 -12.53 -12.83 35.48
CA MET A 126 -11.72 -13.96 35.96
C MET A 126 -12.51 -15.29 36.02
N HIS A 127 -13.82 -15.26 35.89
CA HIS A 127 -14.71 -16.46 35.84
C HIS A 127 -15.12 -16.79 34.39
N GLY A 128 -14.48 -16.17 33.35
CA GLY A 128 -14.76 -16.46 31.96
C GLY A 128 -16.04 -15.82 31.42
N ILE A 129 -16.72 -14.94 32.16
CA ILE A 129 -17.91 -14.24 31.67
C ILE A 129 -17.48 -13.14 30.71
N PRO A 130 -18.01 -13.12 29.47
CA PRO A 130 -17.70 -12.05 28.51
C PRO A 130 -18.08 -10.67 29.07
N LEU A 131 -17.14 -9.73 28.97
CA LEU A 131 -17.42 -8.33 29.25
C LEU A 131 -17.98 -7.66 27.96
N PRO A 132 -18.86 -6.64 28.12
CA PRO A 132 -19.24 -5.83 26.95
C PRO A 132 -17.98 -5.24 26.31
N GLY A 133 -17.69 -5.64 25.08
CA GLY A 133 -16.56 -5.10 24.33
C GLY A 133 -17.05 -3.95 23.45
N ASP A 134 -16.24 -2.92 23.32
CA ASP A 134 -16.42 -1.94 22.25
C ASP A 134 -16.15 -2.65 20.93
N GLY A 135 -17.16 -2.71 20.05
CA GLY A 135 -17.01 -3.25 18.70
C GLY A 135 -15.86 -2.54 17.97
N ALA A 136 -15.28 -3.18 16.97
CA ALA A 136 -14.30 -2.51 16.13
C ALA A 136 -14.92 -1.20 15.58
N PRO A 137 -14.28 -0.04 15.77
CA PRO A 137 -14.83 1.21 15.30
C PRO A 137 -15.00 1.15 13.77
N SER A 138 -16.24 1.36 13.31
CA SER A 138 -16.50 1.53 11.89
C SER A 138 -16.04 2.92 11.50
N LEU A 139 -15.05 2.99 10.63
CA LEU A 139 -14.53 4.25 10.10
C LEU A 139 -15.12 4.50 8.70
N LYS A 140 -15.30 5.76 8.36
CA LYS A 140 -15.71 6.13 7.01
C LYS A 140 -14.63 5.73 6.02
N ALA A 141 -15.02 5.11 4.89
CA ALA A 141 -14.09 4.82 3.81
C ALA A 141 -13.42 6.12 3.31
N PRO A 142 -12.10 6.11 3.08
CA PRO A 142 -11.37 7.31 2.67
C PRO A 142 -11.73 7.77 1.26
N PHE A 143 -12.13 6.84 0.39
CA PHE A 143 -12.43 7.10 -1.01
C PHE A 143 -13.85 6.64 -1.36
N ASP A 144 -14.41 7.21 -2.44
CA ASP A 144 -15.67 6.75 -3.01
C ASP A 144 -15.53 5.38 -3.71
N ALA A 145 -16.66 4.77 -4.02
CA ALA A 145 -16.71 3.44 -4.60
C ALA A 145 -16.02 3.35 -5.98
N ASP A 146 -16.12 4.41 -6.80
CA ASP A 146 -15.49 4.44 -8.11
C ASP A 146 -13.98 4.52 -8.01
N THR A 147 -13.45 5.36 -7.13
CA THR A 147 -12.01 5.43 -6.84
C THR A 147 -11.49 4.09 -6.31
N CYS A 148 -12.20 3.46 -5.35
CA CYS A 148 -11.83 2.13 -4.84
C CYS A 148 -11.83 1.08 -5.94
N ARG A 149 -12.82 1.09 -6.84
CA ARG A 149 -12.88 0.17 -7.97
C ARG A 149 -11.69 0.34 -8.93
N VAL A 150 -11.37 1.57 -9.32
CA VAL A 150 -10.23 1.86 -10.20
C VAL A 150 -8.92 1.40 -9.56
N LEU A 151 -8.69 1.70 -8.29
CA LEU A 151 -7.48 1.26 -7.57
C LEU A 151 -7.39 -0.27 -7.48
N ARG A 152 -8.49 -0.95 -7.23
CA ARG A 152 -8.58 -2.42 -7.24
C ARG A 152 -8.21 -2.97 -8.61
N ASP A 153 -8.79 -2.43 -9.67
CA ASP A 153 -8.52 -2.87 -11.05
C ASP A 153 -7.05 -2.65 -11.41
N MET A 154 -6.46 -1.51 -11.05
CA MET A 154 -5.03 -1.23 -11.24
C MET A 154 -4.13 -2.21 -10.47
N MET A 155 -4.43 -2.49 -9.20
CA MET A 155 -3.66 -3.43 -8.39
C MET A 155 -3.84 -4.88 -8.88
N ARG A 156 -5.02 -5.23 -9.38
CA ARG A 156 -5.26 -6.53 -10.00
C ARG A 156 -4.48 -6.69 -11.30
N ASN A 157 -4.51 -5.68 -12.16
CA ASN A 157 -3.69 -5.62 -13.37
C ASN A 157 -2.19 -5.77 -13.06
N ASN A 158 -1.70 -5.09 -12.02
CA ASN A 158 -0.31 -5.21 -11.59
C ASN A 158 0.04 -6.66 -11.22
N VAL A 159 -0.80 -7.39 -10.50
CA VAL A 159 -0.56 -8.81 -10.18
C VAL A 159 -0.47 -9.63 -11.46
N GLN A 160 -1.36 -9.43 -12.40
CA GLN A 160 -1.38 -10.18 -13.66
C GLN A 160 -0.16 -9.90 -14.55
N GLN A 161 0.25 -8.65 -14.63
CA GLN A 161 1.35 -8.22 -15.51
C GLN A 161 2.74 -8.46 -14.91
N THR A 162 2.88 -8.34 -13.59
CA THR A 162 4.19 -8.28 -12.94
C THR A 162 4.54 -9.55 -12.17
N TYR A 163 3.63 -10.10 -11.38
CA TYR A 163 3.92 -11.26 -10.52
C TYR A 163 3.40 -12.58 -11.09
N GLY A 164 2.38 -12.52 -11.93
CA GLY A 164 1.69 -13.67 -12.48
C GLY A 164 0.63 -14.25 -11.53
N GLN A 165 -0.50 -14.68 -12.09
CA GLN A 165 -1.59 -15.31 -11.33
C GLN A 165 -1.14 -16.59 -10.60
N SER A 166 -0.17 -17.33 -11.18
CA SER A 166 0.32 -18.58 -10.62
C SER A 166 0.96 -18.44 -9.23
N MET A 167 1.42 -17.22 -8.87
CA MET A 167 1.96 -16.94 -7.55
C MET A 167 0.90 -17.09 -6.43
N PHE A 168 -0.36 -16.88 -6.75
CA PHE A 168 -1.46 -16.85 -5.78
C PHE A 168 -2.53 -17.91 -6.04
N GLY A 169 -2.27 -18.87 -6.94
CA GLY A 169 -3.23 -19.92 -7.27
C GLY A 169 -4.54 -19.37 -7.85
N SER A 170 -5.68 -19.75 -7.25
CA SER A 170 -7.02 -19.30 -7.66
C SER A 170 -7.42 -17.95 -7.06
N LEU A 171 -6.70 -17.43 -6.07
CA LEU A 171 -7.09 -16.21 -5.34
C LEU A 171 -7.00 -14.96 -6.22
N ALA A 172 -8.04 -14.15 -6.17
CA ALA A 172 -8.09 -12.87 -6.88
C ALA A 172 -7.32 -11.78 -6.10
N VAL A 173 -5.99 -11.88 -6.08
CA VAL A 173 -5.14 -10.95 -5.33
C VAL A 173 -4.94 -9.65 -6.08
N CYS A 174 -5.09 -8.53 -5.37
CA CYS A 174 -4.76 -7.17 -5.76
C CYS A 174 -3.58 -6.71 -4.90
N ALA A 175 -2.42 -6.48 -5.49
CA ALA A 175 -1.22 -6.20 -4.69
C ALA A 175 -0.21 -5.29 -5.40
N LYS A 176 0.70 -4.74 -4.60
CA LYS A 176 1.86 -3.97 -5.07
C LYS A 176 3.09 -4.27 -4.18
N SER A 177 4.23 -4.50 -4.83
CA SER A 177 5.52 -4.54 -4.16
C SER A 177 6.08 -3.13 -3.97
N GLY A 178 6.85 -2.94 -2.92
CA GLY A 178 7.65 -1.76 -2.66
C GLY A 178 9.07 -2.17 -2.27
N THR A 179 10.03 -1.35 -2.67
CA THR A 179 11.42 -1.46 -2.26
C THR A 179 11.81 -0.09 -1.71
N ALA A 180 11.80 0.04 -0.38
CA ALA A 180 12.04 1.31 0.30
C ALA A 180 13.51 1.40 0.72
N GLU A 181 14.19 2.45 0.29
CA GLU A 181 15.58 2.66 0.69
C GLU A 181 15.71 2.78 2.22
N ALA A 182 16.78 2.21 2.74
CA ALA A 182 17.13 2.22 4.15
C ALA A 182 18.33 3.15 4.38
N GLU A 183 18.90 3.12 5.57
CA GLU A 183 20.11 3.85 5.90
C GLU A 183 21.28 3.51 4.95
N PRO A 184 22.19 4.46 4.67
CA PRO A 184 23.33 4.21 3.80
C PRO A 184 24.13 2.96 4.18
N GLY A 185 24.33 2.06 3.22
CA GLY A 185 25.04 0.79 3.42
C GLY A 185 24.19 -0.37 3.90
N GLN A 186 22.88 -0.19 4.09
CA GLN A 186 21.93 -1.25 4.35
C GLN A 186 21.17 -1.65 3.09
N SER A 187 20.68 -2.89 3.05
CA SER A 187 19.74 -3.32 1.99
C SER A 187 18.40 -2.62 2.18
N PRO A 188 17.67 -2.33 1.10
CA PRO A 188 16.34 -1.75 1.19
C PRO A 188 15.36 -2.61 1.99
N HIS A 189 14.30 -2.01 2.50
CA HIS A 189 13.18 -2.72 3.10
C HIS A 189 12.25 -3.26 1.99
N ALA A 190 11.95 -4.54 2.07
CA ALA A 190 11.05 -5.21 1.12
C ALA A 190 9.60 -5.14 1.61
N TRP A 191 8.73 -4.56 0.79
CA TRP A 191 7.30 -4.47 1.04
C TRP A 191 6.51 -5.26 0.02
N PHE A 192 5.46 -5.94 0.49
CA PHE A 192 4.45 -6.51 -0.39
C PHE A 192 3.09 -6.37 0.30
N ALA A 193 2.17 -5.64 -0.32
CA ALA A 193 0.94 -5.26 0.34
C ALA A 193 -0.25 -5.31 -0.64
N GLY A 194 -1.43 -5.67 -0.13
CA GLY A 194 -2.60 -5.83 -0.95
C GLY A 194 -3.79 -6.42 -0.22
N PHE A 195 -4.69 -6.98 -0.99
CA PHE A 195 -5.90 -7.64 -0.50
C PHE A 195 -6.37 -8.70 -1.49
N VAL A 196 -7.19 -9.61 -1.01
CA VAL A 196 -7.93 -10.58 -1.83
C VAL A 196 -9.28 -9.96 -2.18
N ALA A 197 -9.58 -9.90 -3.48
CA ALA A 197 -10.84 -9.34 -3.99
C ALA A 197 -11.95 -10.40 -4.08
N ASP A 198 -11.82 -11.47 -3.32
CA ASP A 198 -12.78 -12.56 -3.24
C ASP A 198 -13.72 -12.32 -2.05
N GLU A 199 -15.04 -12.40 -2.26
CA GLU A 199 -16.04 -12.17 -1.21
C GLU A 199 -16.01 -13.26 -0.13
N ASP A 200 -15.62 -14.47 -0.49
CA ASP A 200 -15.53 -15.60 0.43
C ASP A 200 -14.25 -15.56 1.31
N LEU A 201 -13.23 -14.79 0.88
CA LEU A 201 -11.98 -14.63 1.63
C LEU A 201 -11.53 -13.15 1.67
N PRO A 202 -12.26 -12.26 2.35
CA PRO A 202 -12.00 -10.82 2.34
C PRO A 202 -10.80 -10.46 3.23
N LEU A 203 -9.60 -10.75 2.77
CA LEU A 203 -8.36 -10.49 3.50
C LEU A 203 -7.59 -9.30 2.91
N ALA A 204 -7.07 -8.44 3.79
CA ALA A 204 -6.03 -7.48 3.45
C ALA A 204 -4.72 -7.86 4.15
N PHE A 205 -3.59 -7.57 3.54
CA PHE A 205 -2.28 -7.95 4.07
C PHE A 205 -1.21 -6.90 3.79
N VAL A 206 -0.25 -6.83 4.70
CA VAL A 206 1.01 -6.09 4.55
C VAL A 206 2.13 -7.01 5.04
N VAL A 207 3.10 -7.27 4.19
CA VAL A 207 4.33 -7.98 4.53
C VAL A 207 5.49 -7.01 4.38
N LEU A 208 6.23 -6.82 5.46
CA LEU A 208 7.44 -6.02 5.52
C LEU A 208 8.60 -6.90 5.98
N VAL A 209 9.69 -6.90 5.22
CA VAL A 209 10.94 -7.53 5.60
C VAL A 209 12.01 -6.45 5.66
N GLU A 210 12.43 -6.09 6.88
CA GLU A 210 13.47 -5.09 7.09
C GLU A 210 14.78 -5.57 6.47
N ASN A 211 15.42 -4.68 5.70
CA ASN A 211 16.65 -4.95 4.97
C ASN A 211 16.59 -6.21 4.06
N GLY A 212 15.36 -6.55 3.61
CA GLY A 212 15.08 -7.75 2.82
C GLY A 212 15.43 -7.64 1.34
N GLY A 213 15.79 -6.45 0.83
CA GLY A 213 16.07 -6.22 -0.57
C GLY A 213 14.83 -5.94 -1.41
N GLY A 214 14.63 -6.65 -2.51
CA GLY A 214 13.50 -6.45 -3.42
C GLY A 214 12.16 -6.89 -2.86
N GLY A 215 11.15 -6.03 -2.93
CA GLY A 215 9.83 -6.31 -2.36
C GLY A 215 9.16 -7.54 -2.96
N ALA A 216 9.20 -7.69 -4.28
CA ALA A 216 8.62 -8.85 -4.97
C ALA A 216 9.33 -10.15 -4.64
N ASP A 217 10.67 -10.10 -4.48
CA ASP A 217 11.50 -11.29 -4.29
C ASP A 217 11.50 -11.80 -2.84
N ALA A 218 11.50 -10.88 -1.86
CA ALA A 218 11.57 -11.24 -0.45
C ALA A 218 10.18 -11.29 0.21
N ALA A 219 9.38 -10.25 0.10
CA ALA A 219 8.08 -10.15 0.78
C ALA A 219 6.95 -10.86 -0.01
N GLY A 220 7.03 -10.90 -1.34
CA GLY A 220 6.02 -11.53 -2.19
C GLY A 220 5.78 -13.01 -1.89
N PRO A 221 6.81 -13.88 -1.85
CA PRO A 221 6.65 -15.30 -1.53
C PRO A 221 6.06 -15.55 -0.12
N ILE A 222 6.37 -14.69 0.85
CA ILE A 222 5.80 -14.75 2.19
C ILE A 222 4.30 -14.46 2.12
N ALA A 223 3.90 -13.40 1.42
CA ALA A 223 2.51 -13.06 1.22
C ALA A 223 1.74 -14.20 0.53
N ALA A 224 2.30 -14.77 -0.53
CA ALA A 224 1.67 -15.87 -1.26
C ALA A 224 1.43 -17.10 -0.36
N ARG A 225 2.41 -17.48 0.45
CA ARG A 225 2.26 -18.61 1.39
C ARG A 225 1.23 -18.33 2.48
N LEU A 226 1.22 -17.12 3.04
CA LEU A 226 0.23 -16.72 4.05
C LEU A 226 -1.19 -16.78 3.50
N LEU A 227 -1.40 -16.28 2.28
CA LEU A 227 -2.71 -16.29 1.64
C LEU A 227 -3.18 -17.70 1.29
N ALA A 228 -2.27 -18.57 0.82
CA ALA A 228 -2.59 -19.98 0.56
C ALA A 228 -3.04 -20.69 1.85
N GLN A 229 -2.30 -20.52 2.95
CA GLN A 229 -2.67 -21.11 4.25
C GLN A 229 -3.99 -20.53 4.81
N ALA A 230 -4.24 -19.23 4.61
CA ALA A 230 -5.50 -18.63 5.04
C ALA A 230 -6.69 -19.18 4.23
N ALA A 231 -6.52 -19.43 2.93
CA ALA A 231 -7.55 -20.04 2.10
C ALA A 231 -7.86 -21.47 2.52
N GLU A 232 -6.82 -22.29 2.75
CA GLU A 232 -6.98 -23.66 3.27
C GLU A 232 -7.67 -23.73 4.64
N ALA A 233 -7.46 -22.73 5.50
CA ALA A 233 -8.07 -22.67 6.83
C ALA A 233 -9.53 -22.18 6.80
N ALA A 234 -9.98 -21.60 5.69
CA ALA A 234 -11.35 -21.11 5.51
C ALA A 234 -12.29 -22.15 4.86
N GLU A 235 -11.74 -23.23 4.28
CA GLU A 235 -12.46 -24.39 3.78
C GLU A 235 -12.92 -25.33 4.91
#